data_256cc727cdfb2b4808fc16abb182eb02
#
_entry.id   256cc727cdfb2b4808fc16abb182eb02
#
_cell.length_a   1.000
_cell.length_b   1.000
_cell.length_c   1.000
_cell.angle_alpha   90.00
_cell.angle_beta   90.00
_cell.angle_gamma   90.00
#
_symmetry.space_group_name_H-M   'P 1'
#
loop_
_entity.id
_entity.type
_entity.pdbx_description
1 polymer ?
#
loop_
_entity_poly.entity_id
_entity_poly.type
_entity_poly.pdbx_seq_one_letter_code
_entity_poly.pdbx_strand_id
1 'polypeptide(L)'
;MSATNTLQTNVYVDWNNDGDFDDLHDSITSDILEMSFQRGRDYASQLSGKSVAGKLTIRLENDTAKYSPDNSSSALFGSLLPGRKVQVRGVVGTYNTFPYTFPFTFNNLTETVIWTGYLDRITPMPSPHGVDTAEIVVFGVLGYLNDTYRS
;
A
#
# COMPACT_ATOMS: atom_id res chain seq x y z
N MET A 1 4.96 -5.45 34.12
CA MET A 1 3.92 -5.36 33.08
C MET A 1 4.57 -5.45 31.72
N SER A 2 4.07 -6.30 30.86
CA SER A 2 4.66 -6.50 29.54
C SER A 2 4.02 -5.49 28.57
N ALA A 3 4.81 -4.60 28.00
CA ALA A 3 4.36 -3.77 26.87
C ALA A 3 4.30 -4.65 25.62
N THR A 4 3.12 -4.75 25.00
CA THR A 4 2.98 -5.47 23.74
C THR A 4 3.33 -4.51 22.60
N ASN A 5 4.49 -4.70 21.98
CA ASN A 5 4.82 -4.00 20.74
C ASN A 5 4.05 -4.66 19.61
N THR A 6 3.13 -3.93 19.02
CA THR A 6 2.42 -4.37 17.80
C THR A 6 2.98 -3.60 16.61
N LEU A 7 3.51 -4.32 15.64
CA LEU A 7 3.86 -3.75 14.35
C LEU A 7 2.62 -3.82 13.46
N GLN A 8 2.09 -2.67 13.09
CA GLN A 8 1.00 -2.55 12.15
C GLN A 8 1.54 -1.93 10.85
N THR A 9 1.06 -2.42 9.73
CA THR A 9 1.43 -1.88 8.42
C THR A 9 0.21 -1.17 7.82
N ASN A 10 0.38 0.09 7.46
CA ASN A 10 -0.61 0.89 6.76
C ASN A 10 -0.16 1.13 5.32
N VAL A 11 -1.11 1.14 4.40
CA VAL A 11 -0.85 1.39 2.97
C VAL A 11 -1.71 2.54 2.50
N TYR A 12 -1.06 3.47 1.82
CA TYR A 12 -1.66 4.69 1.27
C TYR A 12 -1.38 4.81 -0.21
N VAL A 13 -2.34 5.36 -0.94
CA VAL A 13 -2.22 5.67 -2.38
C VAL A 13 -2.66 7.10 -2.58
N ASP A 14 -1.82 7.90 -3.18
CA ASP A 14 -2.13 9.26 -3.61
C ASP A 14 -2.97 9.22 -4.90
N TRP A 15 -4.29 9.13 -4.74
CA TRP A 15 -5.22 8.93 -5.86
C TRP A 15 -5.39 10.18 -6.72
N ASN A 16 -5.35 11.36 -6.15
CA ASN A 16 -5.52 12.65 -6.83
C ASN A 16 -4.20 13.20 -7.39
N ASN A 17 -3.06 12.62 -6.97
CA ASN A 17 -1.71 12.99 -7.40
C ASN A 17 -1.30 14.41 -6.98
N ASP A 18 -1.69 14.83 -5.79
CA ASP A 18 -1.29 16.12 -5.22
C ASP A 18 0.02 16.05 -4.40
N GLY A 19 0.49 14.84 -4.15
CA GLY A 19 1.79 14.57 -3.53
C GLY A 19 1.73 14.26 -2.03
N ASP A 20 0.54 14.31 -1.42
CA ASP A 20 0.33 13.92 -0.02
C ASP A 20 -0.52 12.65 0.13
N PHE A 21 -0.96 12.31 1.32
CA PHE A 21 -1.68 11.08 1.65
C PHE A 21 -2.67 11.32 2.79
N ASP A 22 -3.31 12.48 2.81
CA ASP A 22 -4.22 12.89 3.87
C ASP A 22 -5.70 12.92 3.44
N ASP A 23 -5.96 12.60 2.19
CA ASP A 23 -7.32 12.52 1.66
C ASP A 23 -8.10 11.31 2.21
N LEU A 24 -9.42 11.45 2.23
CA LEU A 24 -10.34 10.47 2.81
C LEU A 24 -10.18 9.04 2.25
N HIS A 25 -9.78 8.90 0.99
CA HIS A 25 -9.70 7.60 0.29
C HIS A 25 -8.26 7.11 0.07
N ASP A 26 -7.26 7.86 0.52
CA ASP A 26 -5.85 7.50 0.32
C ASP A 26 -5.45 6.26 1.12
N SER A 27 -6.00 6.11 2.32
CA SER A 27 -5.78 4.89 3.09
C SER A 27 -6.59 3.73 2.51
N ILE A 28 -5.88 2.69 2.04
CA ILE A 28 -6.49 1.44 1.55
C ILE A 28 -6.32 0.28 2.53
N THR A 29 -5.76 0.56 3.70
CA THR A 29 -5.36 -0.46 4.69
C THR A 29 -6.51 -1.38 5.10
N SER A 30 -7.72 -0.82 5.27
CA SER A 30 -8.92 -1.58 5.68
C SER A 30 -9.41 -2.55 4.62
N ASP A 31 -9.11 -2.28 3.35
CA ASP A 31 -9.62 -3.04 2.21
C ASP A 31 -8.64 -4.16 1.79
N ILE A 32 -7.46 -4.24 2.44
CA ILE A 32 -6.42 -5.22 2.10
C ILE A 32 -6.80 -6.60 2.60
N LEU A 33 -6.93 -7.54 1.69
CA LEU A 33 -7.11 -8.97 1.98
C LEU A 33 -5.78 -9.71 2.01
N GLU A 34 -4.88 -9.36 1.11
CA GLU A 34 -3.57 -10.01 0.99
C GLU A 34 -2.55 -9.00 0.44
N MET A 35 -1.32 -9.08 0.94
CA MET A 35 -0.21 -8.28 0.48
C MET A 35 1.03 -9.14 0.31
N SER A 36 1.63 -9.10 -0.87
CA SER A 36 2.87 -9.80 -1.19
C SER A 36 3.93 -8.81 -1.64
N PHE A 37 5.09 -8.89 -1.03
CA PHE A 37 6.20 -7.98 -1.29
C PHE A 37 7.44 -8.74 -1.74
N GLN A 38 7.91 -8.47 -2.94
CA GLN A 38 9.12 -9.05 -3.49
C GLN A 38 10.23 -7.99 -3.49
N ARG A 39 11.22 -8.21 -2.64
CA ARG A 39 12.50 -7.50 -2.66
C ARG A 39 13.58 -8.50 -3.00
N GLY A 40 14.47 -8.18 -3.90
CA GLY A 40 15.58 -9.07 -4.10
C GLY A 40 16.61 -8.58 -5.11
N ARG A 41 17.76 -9.20 -5.01
CA ARG A 41 18.74 -9.25 -6.11
C ARG A 41 18.38 -10.45 -6.96
N ASP A 42 18.49 -10.30 -8.27
CA ASP A 42 18.47 -11.45 -9.16
C ASP A 42 19.68 -12.34 -8.84
N TYR A 43 19.42 -13.51 -8.24
CA TYR A 43 20.47 -14.46 -7.88
C TYR A 43 21.21 -15.00 -9.10
N ALA A 44 20.57 -15.01 -10.28
CA ALA A 44 21.21 -15.43 -11.53
C ALA A 44 22.25 -14.43 -12.03
N SER A 45 22.19 -13.17 -11.60
CA SER A 45 23.14 -12.11 -11.98
C SER A 45 23.97 -11.60 -10.80
N GLN A 46 24.24 -12.42 -9.80
CA GLN A 46 25.01 -12.04 -8.60
C GLN A 46 26.38 -11.40 -8.89
N LEU A 47 27.04 -11.81 -9.98
CA LEU A 47 28.32 -11.27 -10.41
C LEU A 47 28.21 -9.88 -11.04
N SER A 48 27.05 -9.48 -11.57
CA SER A 48 26.85 -8.19 -12.24
C SER A 48 26.18 -7.13 -11.38
N GLY A 49 25.79 -7.47 -10.14
CA GLY A 49 25.20 -6.50 -9.19
C GLY A 49 23.84 -5.92 -9.60
N LYS A 50 23.12 -6.53 -10.54
CA LYS A 50 21.79 -6.06 -10.96
C LYS A 50 20.83 -6.07 -9.78
N SER A 51 20.37 -4.88 -9.42
CA SER A 51 19.26 -4.70 -8.49
C SER A 51 17.94 -4.93 -9.22
N VAL A 52 17.09 -5.81 -8.70
CA VAL A 52 15.73 -5.97 -9.18
C VAL A 52 14.83 -4.96 -8.49
N ALA A 53 14.00 -4.27 -9.27
CA ALA A 53 13.02 -3.36 -8.71
C ALA A 53 12.07 -4.12 -7.76
N GLY A 54 11.84 -3.56 -6.58
CA GLY A 54 10.86 -4.11 -5.65
C GLY A 54 9.47 -4.09 -6.29
N LYS A 55 8.73 -5.20 -6.13
CA LYS A 55 7.33 -5.34 -6.58
C LYS A 55 6.46 -5.60 -5.37
N LEU A 56 5.39 -4.84 -5.27
CA LEU A 56 4.33 -5.03 -4.28
C LEU A 56 3.06 -5.42 -5.03
N THR A 57 2.43 -6.51 -4.62
CA THR A 57 1.13 -6.95 -5.11
C THR A 57 0.17 -6.92 -3.94
N ILE A 58 -0.95 -6.22 -4.09
CA ILE A 58 -1.98 -6.08 -3.06
C ILE A 58 -3.30 -6.58 -3.64
N ARG A 59 -3.98 -7.43 -2.89
CA ARG A 59 -5.33 -7.86 -3.17
C ARG A 59 -6.29 -7.14 -2.23
N LEU A 60 -7.26 -6.44 -2.81
CA LEU A 60 -8.23 -5.63 -2.09
C LEU A 60 -9.63 -6.23 -2.19
N GLU A 61 -10.44 -6.02 -1.17
CA GLU A 61 -11.88 -6.19 -1.23
C GLU A 61 -12.49 -5.16 -2.19
N ASN A 62 -13.36 -5.59 -3.09
CA ASN A 62 -13.97 -4.74 -4.12
C ASN A 62 -15.47 -4.98 -4.29
N ASP A 63 -16.17 -5.44 -3.27
CA ASP A 63 -17.62 -5.73 -3.30
C ASP A 63 -18.48 -4.53 -3.72
N THR A 64 -18.01 -3.31 -3.41
CA THR A 64 -18.67 -2.07 -3.81
C THR A 64 -18.21 -1.56 -5.17
N ALA A 65 -17.37 -2.33 -5.88
CA ALA A 65 -16.70 -1.91 -7.11
C ALA A 65 -15.94 -0.57 -6.97
N LYS A 66 -15.43 -0.28 -5.77
CA LYS A 66 -14.66 0.94 -5.45
C LYS A 66 -13.42 1.07 -6.33
N TYR A 67 -12.74 -0.05 -6.57
CA TYR A 67 -11.50 -0.14 -7.36
C TYR A 67 -11.73 -0.57 -8.80
N SER A 68 -12.95 -0.38 -9.32
CA SER A 68 -13.30 -0.68 -10.71
C SER A 68 -13.30 0.61 -11.53
N PRO A 69 -12.41 0.76 -12.54
CA PRO A 69 -12.30 2.00 -13.33
C PRO A 69 -13.57 2.38 -14.06
N ASP A 70 -14.42 1.39 -14.39
CA ASP A 70 -15.68 1.59 -15.13
C ASP A 70 -16.85 2.01 -14.22
N ASN A 71 -16.68 1.99 -12.89
CA ASN A 71 -17.73 2.36 -11.96
C ASN A 71 -17.78 3.88 -11.76
N SER A 72 -18.64 4.55 -12.52
CA SER A 72 -18.85 6.01 -12.43
C SER A 72 -19.42 6.49 -11.08
N SER A 73 -19.95 5.58 -10.26
CA SER A 73 -20.45 5.89 -8.92
C SER A 73 -19.38 5.75 -7.83
N SER A 74 -18.19 5.27 -8.18
CA SER A 74 -17.07 5.16 -7.25
C SER A 74 -16.49 6.53 -6.90
N ALA A 75 -16.16 6.73 -5.63
CA ALA A 75 -15.43 7.92 -5.17
C ALA A 75 -14.04 8.07 -5.84
N LEU A 76 -13.48 6.97 -6.34
CA LEU A 76 -12.19 6.94 -7.04
C LEU A 76 -12.32 6.98 -8.57
N PHE A 77 -13.54 7.23 -9.09
CA PHE A 77 -13.76 7.29 -10.55
C PHE A 77 -12.86 8.37 -11.20
N GLY A 78 -12.12 7.97 -12.23
CA GLY A 78 -11.17 8.85 -12.91
C GLY A 78 -9.81 9.01 -12.23
N SER A 79 -9.65 8.52 -10.98
CA SER A 79 -8.39 8.57 -10.21
C SER A 79 -7.59 7.27 -10.25
N LEU A 80 -8.23 6.17 -10.66
CA LEU A 80 -7.62 4.83 -10.75
C LEU A 80 -6.67 4.72 -11.96
N LEU A 81 -5.60 5.50 -11.95
CA LEU A 81 -4.66 5.62 -13.07
C LEU A 81 -3.28 5.07 -12.69
N PRO A 82 -2.51 4.54 -13.66
CA PRO A 82 -1.10 4.22 -13.46
C PRO A 82 -0.29 5.44 -13.04
N GLY A 83 0.85 5.20 -12.39
CA GLY A 83 1.77 6.25 -11.95
C GLY A 83 1.41 6.92 -10.62
N ARG A 84 0.32 6.52 -9.98
CA ARG A 84 -0.04 7.01 -8.64
C ARG A 84 0.99 6.55 -7.62
N LYS A 85 1.36 7.45 -6.72
CA LYS A 85 2.35 7.16 -5.68
C LYS A 85 1.73 6.30 -4.58
N VAL A 86 2.45 5.27 -4.16
CA VAL A 86 2.02 4.34 -3.12
C VAL A 86 3.04 4.33 -2.01
N GLN A 87 2.60 4.45 -0.76
CA GLN A 87 3.44 4.33 0.42
C GLN A 87 2.99 3.21 1.33
N VAL A 88 3.95 2.42 1.78
CA VAL A 88 3.78 1.46 2.87
C VAL A 88 4.44 2.05 4.10
N ARG A 89 3.66 2.23 5.16
CA ARG A 89 4.12 2.78 6.44
C ARG A 89 4.01 1.74 7.53
N GLY A 90 5.04 1.64 8.35
CA GLY A 90 5.02 0.87 9.58
C GLY A 90 4.61 1.75 10.74
N VAL A 91 3.68 1.26 11.53
CA VAL A 91 3.27 1.90 12.78
C VAL A 91 3.95 1.16 13.90
N VAL A 92 4.83 1.83 14.62
CA VAL A 92 5.47 1.30 15.82
C VAL A 92 4.95 2.08 17.01
N GLY A 93 4.39 1.37 17.96
CA GLY A 93 3.88 2.01 19.16
C GLY A 93 3.78 1.07 20.33
N THR A 94 3.74 1.64 21.51
CA THR A 94 3.51 0.92 22.74
C THR A 94 2.07 1.13 23.19
N TYR A 95 1.30 0.06 23.26
CA TYR A 95 0.00 0.09 23.90
C TYR A 95 0.19 0.01 25.40
N ASN A 96 -0.24 1.05 26.09
CA ASN A 96 -0.22 1.06 27.54
C ASN A 96 -1.47 0.40 28.10
N THR A 97 -1.33 -0.55 29.01
CA THR A 97 -2.43 -1.22 29.72
C THR A 97 -2.62 -0.59 31.09
N PHE A 98 -3.89 -0.47 31.56
CA PHE A 98 -4.21 0.01 32.89
C PHE A 98 -3.47 -0.75 34.01
N PRO A 99 -3.11 -0.08 35.15
CA PRO A 99 -3.51 1.25 35.62
C PRO A 99 -2.53 2.36 35.22
N TYR A 100 -3.07 3.57 34.99
CA TYR A 100 -2.30 4.75 34.58
C TYR A 100 -2.15 5.75 35.73
N THR A 101 -1.02 6.43 35.77
CA THR A 101 -0.78 7.65 36.56
C THR A 101 -0.91 8.87 35.67
N PHE A 102 -1.65 9.89 36.11
CA PHE A 102 -1.76 11.16 35.40
C PHE A 102 -0.53 12.07 35.64
N PRO A 103 -0.12 12.89 34.64
CA PRO A 103 -0.64 13.10 33.31
C PRO A 103 -0.25 11.98 32.34
N PHE A 104 -1.19 11.54 31.51
CA PHE A 104 -1.03 10.41 30.61
C PHE A 104 -1.27 10.82 29.14
N THR A 105 -0.33 10.45 28.26
CA THR A 105 -0.48 10.63 26.81
C THR A 105 -0.92 9.31 26.21
N PHE A 106 -2.11 9.29 25.60
CA PHE A 106 -2.63 8.12 24.93
C PHE A 106 -1.93 7.93 23.59
N ASN A 107 -1.42 6.72 23.37
CA ASN A 107 -0.89 6.23 22.09
C ASN A 107 0.25 7.07 21.47
N ASN A 108 1.46 6.69 21.77
CA ASN A 108 2.64 7.17 21.06
C ASN A 108 2.87 6.27 19.82
N LEU A 109 1.93 6.34 18.86
CA LEU A 109 2.07 5.64 17.60
C LEU A 109 2.81 6.56 16.62
N THR A 110 3.97 6.10 16.13
CA THR A 110 4.72 6.82 15.11
C THR A 110 4.65 6.04 13.80
N GLU A 111 4.14 6.67 12.76
CA GLU A 111 4.20 6.13 11.41
C GLU A 111 5.53 6.45 10.76
N THR A 112 6.17 5.44 10.20
CA THR A 112 7.42 5.58 9.45
C THR A 112 7.26 4.96 8.07
N VAL A 113 7.65 5.69 7.03
CA VAL A 113 7.64 5.17 5.66
C VAL A 113 8.67 4.04 5.53
N ILE A 114 8.18 2.84 5.23
CA ILE A 114 9.01 1.65 5.01
C ILE A 114 9.39 1.54 3.53
N TRP A 115 8.44 1.87 2.64
CA TRP A 115 8.63 1.71 1.22
C TRP A 115 7.73 2.65 0.42
N THR A 116 8.24 3.07 -0.74
CA THR A 116 7.51 3.90 -1.70
C THR A 116 7.63 3.29 -3.09
N GLY A 117 6.54 3.28 -3.82
CA GLY A 117 6.48 2.82 -5.20
C GLY A 117 5.43 3.58 -6.00
N TYR A 118 5.24 3.14 -7.24
CA TYR A 118 4.28 3.70 -8.17
C TYR A 118 3.37 2.61 -8.71
N LEU A 119 2.10 2.94 -8.79
CA LEU A 119 1.06 2.06 -9.29
C LEU A 119 1.31 1.75 -10.77
N ASP A 120 1.39 0.47 -11.11
CA ASP A 120 1.48 -0.02 -12.49
C ASP A 120 0.09 -0.25 -13.08
N ARG A 121 -0.71 -1.06 -12.37
CA ARG A 121 -2.05 -1.41 -12.82
C ARG A 121 -2.97 -1.76 -11.67
N ILE A 122 -4.26 -1.63 -11.95
CA ILE A 122 -5.36 -2.14 -11.13
C ILE A 122 -6.17 -3.09 -12.01
N THR A 123 -6.43 -4.29 -11.50
CA THR A 123 -7.19 -5.30 -12.20
C THR A 123 -8.37 -5.74 -11.33
N PRO A 124 -9.60 -5.32 -11.62
CA PRO A 124 -10.78 -5.85 -10.97
C PRO A 124 -10.93 -7.34 -11.29
N MET A 125 -11.26 -8.13 -10.29
CA MET A 125 -11.40 -9.58 -10.37
C MET A 125 -12.76 -9.98 -9.81
N PRO A 126 -13.81 -9.99 -10.65
CA PRO A 126 -15.15 -10.41 -10.21
C PRO A 126 -15.16 -11.88 -9.85
N SER A 127 -15.89 -12.23 -8.81
CA SER A 127 -16.03 -13.61 -8.33
C SER A 127 -17.47 -14.10 -8.52
N PRO A 128 -17.69 -15.21 -9.23
CA PRO A 128 -19.05 -15.76 -9.39
C PRO A 128 -19.62 -16.38 -8.11
N HIS A 129 -18.80 -16.67 -7.11
CA HIS A 129 -19.19 -17.38 -5.88
C HIS A 129 -18.50 -16.84 -4.61
N GLY A 130 -18.08 -15.59 -4.59
CA GLY A 130 -17.38 -15.02 -3.44
C GLY A 130 -17.33 -13.51 -3.48
N VAL A 131 -16.46 -12.95 -2.67
CA VAL A 131 -16.20 -11.52 -2.59
C VAL A 131 -15.49 -11.06 -3.86
N ASP A 132 -15.99 -10.01 -4.49
CA ASP A 132 -15.29 -9.36 -5.59
C ASP A 132 -13.99 -8.71 -5.07
N THR A 133 -12.93 -8.87 -5.83
CA THR A 133 -11.61 -8.36 -5.43
C THR A 133 -10.99 -7.49 -6.51
N ALA A 134 -9.99 -6.71 -6.15
CA ALA A 134 -9.13 -6.01 -7.10
C ALA A 134 -7.67 -6.28 -6.77
N GLU A 135 -6.87 -6.54 -7.78
CA GLU A 135 -5.42 -6.66 -7.64
C GLU A 135 -4.74 -5.35 -8.04
N ILE A 136 -3.90 -4.85 -7.16
CA ILE A 136 -3.04 -3.69 -7.40
C ILE A 136 -1.60 -4.19 -7.51
N VAL A 137 -0.92 -3.79 -8.58
CA VAL A 137 0.51 -4.04 -8.78
C VAL A 137 1.25 -2.72 -8.71
N VAL A 138 2.28 -2.67 -7.87
CA VAL A 138 3.10 -1.48 -7.62
C VAL A 138 4.57 -1.82 -7.81
N PHE A 139 5.31 -0.98 -8.51
CA PHE A 139 6.75 -1.10 -8.66
C PHE A 139 7.48 -0.03 -7.84
N GLY A 140 8.62 -0.41 -7.26
CA GLY A 140 9.51 0.54 -6.63
C GLY A 140 10.07 1.56 -7.62
N VAL A 141 10.61 2.65 -7.12
CA VAL A 141 11.13 3.80 -7.91
C VAL A 141 12.04 3.36 -9.05
N LEU A 142 12.91 2.37 -8.84
CA LEU A 142 13.81 1.85 -9.89
C LEU A 142 13.05 1.18 -11.04
N GLY A 143 11.93 0.50 -10.75
CA GLY A 143 11.10 -0.10 -11.79
C GLY A 143 10.39 0.95 -12.63
N TYR A 144 9.85 1.96 -11.98
CA TYR A 144 9.18 3.08 -12.63
C TYR A 144 10.14 3.88 -13.55
N LEU A 145 11.35 4.17 -13.07
CA LEU A 145 12.37 4.87 -13.87
C LEU A 145 12.80 4.05 -15.10
N ASN A 146 12.90 2.72 -14.97
CA ASN A 146 13.32 1.88 -16.09
C ASN A 146 12.27 1.79 -17.19
N ASP A 147 10.99 1.94 -16.86
CA ASP A 147 9.89 1.94 -17.82
C ASP A 147 9.77 3.28 -18.54
N THR A 148 10.00 4.38 -17.84
CA THR A 148 9.97 5.75 -18.39
C THR A 148 11.08 6.01 -19.40
N TYR A 149 12.20 5.28 -19.32
CA TYR A 149 13.32 5.39 -20.27
C TYR A 149 13.13 4.57 -21.55
N ARG A 150 12.08 3.75 -21.66
CA ARG A 150 11.82 2.88 -22.81
C ARG A 150 10.73 3.39 -23.75
N SER A 151 10.06 4.47 -23.41
CA SER A 151 9.02 5.09 -24.23
C SER A 151 9.56 6.22 -25.12
#